data_b4952b14198801e59ece4051c1c120ef
#
_entry.id   b4952b14198801e59ece4051c1c120ef
#
_cell.length_a   1.000
_cell.length_b   1.000
_cell.length_c   1.000
_cell.angle_alpha   90.00
_cell.angle_beta   90.00
_cell.angle_gamma   90.00
#
_symmetry.space_group_name_H-M   'P 1'
#
loop_
_entity.id
_entity.type
_entity.pdbx_description
1 polymer ?
#
loop_
_entity_poly.entity_id
_entity_poly.type
_entity_poly.pdbx_seq_one_letter_code
_entity_poly.pdbx_strand_id
1 'polypeptide(L)'
;LKEKEEVKVKYRKTLVDGLYSNRNDKNKMSDKWIHTLGFFHDDKLVAELVNMAHHCTVLGPNNMDLSADLFGEIRKVLEEKDNVPVMMIQGNAGDMGNKQYRKGNLFDEVETEAANIVDQIAKRSSNWVDLNIEDCEIKEGQHNAEWDVDANAYVEKKKEFEKKLKTETNFDTVKLLVTG
;
A
#
# COMPACT_ATOMS: atom_id res chain seq x y z
N LEU A 1 -27.36 9.14 -10.64
CA LEU A 1 -26.16 9.96 -10.59
C LEU A 1 -26.62 11.41 -10.50
N LYS A 2 -26.40 12.03 -9.34
CA LYS A 2 -26.59 13.46 -9.14
C LYS A 2 -25.51 14.19 -9.95
N GLU A 3 -25.80 15.39 -10.34
CA GLU A 3 -25.07 16.33 -11.19
C GLU A 3 -23.58 16.00 -11.38
N LYS A 4 -23.16 15.90 -12.63
CA LYS A 4 -21.75 15.78 -13.01
C LYS A 4 -21.20 17.20 -13.11
N GLU A 5 -20.15 17.46 -12.39
CA GLU A 5 -19.40 18.70 -12.48
C GLU A 5 -18.12 18.47 -13.27
N GLU A 6 -17.72 19.45 -14.05
CA GLU A 6 -16.45 19.43 -14.76
C GLU A 6 -15.32 19.73 -13.75
N VAL A 7 -14.28 18.92 -13.77
CA VAL A 7 -13.13 19.10 -12.89
C VAL A 7 -11.82 19.10 -13.69
N LYS A 8 -10.87 19.90 -13.24
CA LYS A 8 -9.49 19.82 -13.69
C LYS A 8 -8.77 18.78 -12.86
N VAL A 9 -7.94 17.96 -13.48
CA VAL A 9 -7.11 16.99 -12.78
C VAL A 9 -5.67 17.50 -12.73
N LYS A 10 -5.10 17.53 -11.53
CA LYS A 10 -3.70 17.87 -11.32
C LYS A 10 -2.96 16.73 -10.63
N TYR A 11 -1.69 16.65 -10.86
CA TYR A 11 -0.81 15.62 -10.33
C TYR A 11 0.28 16.22 -9.44
N ARG A 12 0.60 15.54 -8.36
CA ARG A 12 1.81 15.78 -7.56
C ARG A 12 2.41 14.46 -7.09
N LYS A 13 3.66 14.49 -6.69
CA LYS A 13 4.35 13.35 -6.10
C LYS A 13 5.11 13.74 -4.84
N THR A 14 5.25 12.81 -3.93
CA THR A 14 5.99 12.96 -2.67
C THR A 14 6.99 11.83 -2.55
N LEU A 15 8.24 12.13 -2.27
CA LEU A 15 9.22 11.11 -1.88
C LEU A 15 9.19 10.96 -0.37
N VAL A 16 8.75 9.80 0.10
CA VAL A 16 8.75 9.45 1.53
C VAL A 16 10.06 8.77 1.88
N ASP A 17 10.65 9.16 3.00
CA ASP A 17 11.91 8.60 3.46
C ASP A 17 11.85 8.21 4.94
N GLY A 18 12.51 7.09 5.27
CA GLY A 18 12.66 6.65 6.66
C GLY A 18 11.41 6.04 7.30
N LEU A 19 10.34 5.73 6.54
CA LEU A 19 9.10 5.15 7.07
C LEU A 19 8.82 3.75 6.51
N TYR A 20 9.21 3.49 5.27
CA TYR A 20 9.09 2.19 4.64
C TYR A 20 10.14 1.99 3.54
N SER A 21 10.40 0.76 3.17
CA SER A 21 11.36 0.39 2.12
C SER A 21 11.13 -1.03 1.63
N ASN A 22 12.11 -1.59 0.90
CA ASN A 22 12.09 -3.01 0.57
C ASN A 22 12.08 -3.85 1.85
N ARG A 23 11.09 -4.72 1.98
CA ARG A 23 10.83 -5.51 3.21
C ARG A 23 11.90 -6.57 3.48
N ASN A 24 12.67 -6.98 2.46
CA ASN A 24 13.72 -7.98 2.58
C ASN A 24 15.08 -7.35 2.95
N ASP A 25 15.34 -6.15 2.42
CA ASP A 25 16.57 -5.39 2.70
C ASP A 25 16.31 -3.91 2.44
N LYS A 26 16.41 -3.10 3.50
CA LYS A 26 16.15 -1.66 3.44
C LYS A 26 17.06 -0.88 2.46
N ASN A 27 18.18 -1.48 2.07
CA ASN A 27 19.15 -0.86 1.15
C ASN A 27 18.86 -1.21 -0.33
N LYS A 28 17.95 -2.16 -0.58
CA LYS A 28 17.52 -2.47 -1.94
C LYS A 28 16.63 -1.38 -2.51
N MET A 29 16.58 -1.33 -3.84
CA MET A 29 15.68 -0.46 -4.56
C MET A 29 14.25 -0.67 -4.08
N SER A 30 13.53 0.42 -3.89
CA SER A 30 12.17 0.42 -3.37
C SER A 30 11.39 1.63 -3.91
N ASP A 31 10.12 1.43 -4.18
CA ASP A 31 9.23 2.50 -4.59
C ASP A 31 8.75 3.29 -3.36
N LYS A 32 9.39 4.41 -3.12
CA LYS A 32 9.08 5.33 -2.01
C LYS A 32 8.24 6.54 -2.46
N TRP A 33 7.78 6.54 -3.70
CA TRP A 33 6.97 7.62 -4.22
C TRP A 33 5.49 7.42 -3.86
N ILE A 34 4.90 8.50 -3.36
CA ILE A 34 3.45 8.64 -3.26
C ILE A 34 3.01 9.53 -4.43
N HIS A 35 2.06 9.04 -5.22
CA HIS A 35 1.48 9.74 -6.35
C HIS A 35 0.08 10.20 -5.98
N THR A 36 -0.21 11.49 -6.18
CA THR A 36 -1.52 12.04 -5.85
C THR A 36 -2.13 12.70 -7.08
N LEU A 37 -3.36 12.31 -7.41
CA LEU A 37 -4.23 13.06 -8.32
C LEU A 37 -5.19 13.89 -7.49
N GLY A 38 -5.20 15.20 -7.74
CA GLY A 38 -6.16 16.11 -7.16
C GLY A 38 -7.21 16.50 -8.20
N PHE A 39 -8.47 16.46 -7.81
CA PHE A 39 -9.60 16.91 -8.62
C PHE A 39 -10.01 18.29 -8.16
N PHE A 40 -10.06 19.25 -9.09
CA PHE A 40 -10.28 20.66 -8.79
C PHE A 40 -11.50 21.18 -9.54
N HIS A 41 -12.40 21.82 -8.84
CA HIS A 41 -13.50 22.62 -9.39
C HIS A 41 -13.25 24.09 -9.03
N ASP A 42 -13.22 24.97 -10.01
CA ASP A 42 -12.89 26.41 -9.84
C ASP A 42 -11.64 26.65 -8.98
N ASP A 43 -10.56 25.92 -9.32
CA ASP A 43 -9.26 25.93 -8.60
C ASP A 43 -9.33 25.49 -7.12
N LYS A 44 -10.47 25.02 -6.65
CA LYS A 44 -10.66 24.43 -5.33
C LYS A 44 -10.54 22.91 -5.41
N LEU A 45 -9.69 22.33 -4.58
CA LEU A 45 -9.61 20.89 -4.42
C LEU A 45 -10.97 20.33 -3.94
N VAL A 46 -11.47 19.28 -4.59
CA VAL A 46 -12.76 18.66 -4.24
C VAL A 46 -12.64 17.16 -3.95
N ALA A 47 -11.56 16.51 -4.38
CA ALA A 47 -11.25 15.13 -4.04
C ALA A 47 -9.77 14.82 -4.32
N GLU A 48 -9.24 13.79 -3.68
CA GLU A 48 -7.91 13.25 -3.96
C GLU A 48 -7.92 11.73 -4.17
N LEU A 49 -7.02 11.27 -5.04
CA LEU A 49 -6.71 9.88 -5.22
C LEU A 49 -5.21 9.70 -4.96
N VAL A 50 -4.87 8.92 -3.94
CA VAL A 50 -3.51 8.75 -3.45
C VAL A 50 -3.05 7.32 -3.68
N ASN A 51 -2.00 7.15 -4.49
CA ASN A 51 -1.37 5.86 -4.76
C ASN A 51 -0.07 5.74 -3.97
N MET A 52 0.10 4.62 -3.28
CA MET A 52 1.26 4.33 -2.45
C MET A 52 1.62 2.84 -2.53
N ALA A 53 2.90 2.55 -2.78
CA ALA A 53 3.43 1.18 -2.84
C ALA A 53 3.78 0.67 -1.43
N HIS A 54 2.77 0.22 -0.68
CA HIS A 54 2.97 -0.24 0.68
C HIS A 54 1.92 -1.27 1.11
N HIS A 55 2.33 -2.33 1.81
CA HIS A 55 1.39 -3.25 2.45
C HIS A 55 0.77 -2.62 3.70
N CYS A 56 -0.57 -2.67 3.81
CA CYS A 56 -1.30 -2.25 5.01
C CYS A 56 -1.25 -3.34 6.08
N THR A 57 -0.11 -3.50 6.73
CA THR A 57 0.16 -4.59 7.68
C THR A 57 0.92 -4.09 8.90
N VAL A 58 0.49 -2.99 9.48
CA VAL A 58 1.01 -2.50 10.77
C VAL A 58 0.47 -3.35 11.90
N LEU A 59 -0.85 -3.59 11.90
CA LEU A 59 -1.49 -4.38 12.93
C LEU A 59 -1.00 -5.83 12.94
N GLY A 60 -0.75 -6.34 14.13
CA GLY A 60 -0.23 -7.68 14.33
C GLY A 60 -1.32 -8.76 14.30
N PRO A 61 -0.93 -10.05 14.35
CA PRO A 61 -1.85 -11.19 14.28
C PRO A 61 -2.80 -11.30 15.48
N ASN A 62 -2.53 -10.56 16.55
CA ASN A 62 -3.39 -10.52 17.73
C ASN A 62 -4.55 -9.51 17.59
N ASN A 63 -4.53 -8.68 16.53
CA ASN A 63 -5.66 -7.82 16.24
C ASN A 63 -6.83 -8.66 15.72
N MET A 64 -7.96 -8.59 16.42
CA MET A 64 -9.20 -9.27 16.05
C MET A 64 -10.27 -8.30 15.54
N ASP A 65 -9.97 -7.01 15.51
CA ASP A 65 -10.89 -5.98 15.04
C ASP A 65 -10.80 -5.80 13.52
N LEU A 66 -11.94 -5.49 12.90
CA LEU A 66 -11.96 -5.09 11.50
C LEU A 66 -11.31 -3.71 11.35
N SER A 67 -10.30 -3.62 10.51
CA SER A 67 -9.57 -2.37 10.29
C SER A 67 -9.09 -2.27 8.84
N ALA A 68 -9.06 -1.05 8.32
CA ALA A 68 -8.38 -0.72 7.06
C ALA A 68 -6.88 -0.45 7.26
N ASP A 69 -6.36 -0.71 8.49
CA ASP A 69 -4.95 -0.55 8.84
C ASP A 69 -4.40 0.83 8.41
N LEU A 70 -3.18 0.89 7.97
CA LEU A 70 -2.46 2.13 7.65
C LEU A 70 -3.17 3.00 6.59
N PHE A 71 -3.71 2.40 5.53
CA PHE A 71 -4.38 3.19 4.48
C PHE A 71 -5.65 3.86 4.98
N GLY A 72 -6.39 3.20 5.88
CA GLY A 72 -7.56 3.79 6.50
C GLY A 72 -7.22 5.01 7.33
N GLU A 73 -6.15 4.94 8.11
CA GLU A 73 -5.74 6.05 8.96
C GLU A 73 -5.10 7.18 8.16
N ILE A 74 -4.25 6.89 7.15
CA ILE A 74 -3.72 7.91 6.23
C ILE A 74 -4.88 8.66 5.56
N ARG A 75 -5.88 7.93 5.05
CA ARG A 75 -7.06 8.53 4.42
C ARG A 75 -7.77 9.47 5.38
N LYS A 76 -8.05 9.02 6.59
CA LYS A 76 -8.74 9.82 7.62
C LYS A 76 -7.98 11.12 7.91
N VAL A 77 -6.66 11.03 8.15
CA VAL A 77 -5.84 12.21 8.45
C VAL A 77 -5.78 13.19 7.27
N LEU A 78 -5.73 12.68 6.03
CA LEU A 78 -5.78 13.53 4.82
C LEU A 78 -7.17 14.19 4.66
N GLU A 79 -8.26 13.43 4.84
CA GLU A 79 -9.63 13.97 4.77
C GLU A 79 -9.86 15.06 5.82
N GLU A 80 -9.39 14.88 7.04
CA GLU A 80 -9.47 15.88 8.11
C GLU A 80 -8.67 17.13 7.78
N LYS A 81 -7.47 16.96 7.18
CA LYS A 81 -6.57 18.07 6.85
C LYS A 81 -7.05 18.89 5.66
N ASP A 82 -7.43 18.23 4.57
CA ASP A 82 -7.73 18.88 3.30
C ASP A 82 -9.24 19.13 3.12
N ASN A 83 -10.06 18.57 4.03
CA ASN A 83 -11.53 18.65 4.06
C ASN A 83 -12.18 18.24 2.73
N VAL A 84 -11.64 17.19 2.11
CA VAL A 84 -12.14 16.59 0.87
C VAL A 84 -12.09 15.07 0.96
N PRO A 85 -12.94 14.35 0.20
CA PRO A 85 -12.84 12.89 0.12
C PRO A 85 -11.49 12.43 -0.42
N VAL A 86 -10.91 11.39 0.16
CA VAL A 86 -9.65 10.77 -0.27
C VAL A 86 -9.85 9.30 -0.57
N MET A 87 -9.41 8.86 -1.74
CA MET A 87 -9.32 7.45 -2.11
C MET A 87 -7.87 6.99 -2.08
N MET A 88 -7.59 5.89 -1.37
CA MET A 88 -6.28 5.26 -1.36
C MET A 88 -6.23 4.12 -2.39
N ILE A 89 -5.15 4.06 -3.16
CA ILE A 89 -4.87 2.97 -4.10
C ILE A 89 -3.54 2.32 -3.73
N GLN A 90 -3.54 1.00 -3.67
CA GLN A 90 -2.33 0.24 -3.46
C GLN A 90 -1.52 0.15 -4.75
N GLY A 91 -0.27 0.62 -4.69
CA GLY A 91 0.71 0.49 -5.76
C GLY A 91 1.43 -0.86 -5.73
N ASN A 92 2.61 -0.92 -6.33
CA ASN A 92 3.45 -2.12 -6.43
C ASN A 92 4.08 -2.47 -5.08
N ALA A 93 3.30 -3.10 -4.19
CA ALA A 93 3.68 -3.35 -2.80
C ALA A 93 4.37 -4.70 -2.54
N GLY A 94 4.60 -5.54 -3.56
CA GLY A 94 5.06 -6.93 -3.40
C GLY A 94 6.30 -7.11 -2.52
N ASP A 95 7.24 -6.19 -2.63
CA ASP A 95 8.48 -6.17 -1.85
C ASP A 95 8.57 -5.01 -0.84
N MET A 96 7.49 -4.25 -0.66
CA MET A 96 7.45 -3.05 0.17
C MET A 96 6.90 -3.32 1.57
N GLY A 97 7.42 -2.62 2.57
CA GLY A 97 6.91 -2.71 3.93
C GLY A 97 7.62 -1.79 4.92
N ASN A 98 7.01 -1.65 6.10
CA ASN A 98 7.46 -0.81 7.20
C ASN A 98 8.13 -1.59 8.34
N LYS A 99 8.16 -2.91 8.28
CA LYS A 99 8.63 -3.79 9.38
C LYS A 99 9.97 -3.40 9.99
N GLN A 100 10.83 -2.74 9.20
CA GLN A 100 12.18 -2.31 9.64
C GLN A 100 12.18 -0.93 10.31
N TYR A 101 11.04 -0.22 10.28
CA TYR A 101 10.89 1.15 10.77
C TYR A 101 9.89 1.26 11.92
N ARG A 102 8.79 0.51 11.86
CA ARG A 102 7.76 0.52 12.89
C ARG A 102 8.28 0.00 14.24
N LYS A 103 7.78 0.57 15.32
CA LYS A 103 8.17 0.23 16.70
C LYS A 103 7.15 -0.68 17.39
N GLY A 104 5.94 -0.75 16.85
CA GLY A 104 4.84 -1.51 17.39
C GLY A 104 4.00 -2.20 16.33
N ASN A 105 2.88 -2.76 16.76
CA ASN A 105 1.94 -3.45 15.89
C ASN A 105 0.48 -3.31 16.40
N LEU A 106 0.20 -2.22 17.07
CA LEU A 106 -1.11 -1.84 17.59
C LEU A 106 -1.61 -0.57 16.89
N PHE A 107 -2.79 -0.11 17.26
CA PHE A 107 -3.42 1.07 16.64
C PHE A 107 -2.63 2.37 16.83
N ASP A 108 -1.96 2.53 17.95
CA ASP A 108 -1.08 3.68 18.22
C ASP A 108 0.07 3.79 17.23
N GLU A 109 0.62 2.66 16.80
CA GLU A 109 1.63 2.63 15.73
C GLU A 109 1.03 2.99 14.38
N VAL A 110 -0.18 2.50 14.06
CA VAL A 110 -0.91 2.87 12.84
C VAL A 110 -1.11 4.38 12.76
N GLU A 111 -1.59 4.99 13.85
CA GLU A 111 -1.80 6.44 13.95
C GLU A 111 -0.49 7.20 13.80
N THR A 112 0.57 6.75 14.46
CA THR A 112 1.90 7.37 14.40
C THR A 112 2.49 7.32 12.99
N GLU A 113 2.43 6.16 12.32
CA GLU A 113 2.93 6.03 10.95
C GLU A 113 2.12 6.85 9.96
N ALA A 114 0.79 6.84 10.07
CA ALA A 114 -0.08 7.64 9.23
C ALA A 114 0.21 9.14 9.36
N ALA A 115 0.33 9.64 10.59
CA ALA A 115 0.67 11.03 10.84
C ALA A 115 2.03 11.42 10.24
N ASN A 116 3.04 10.57 10.37
CA ASN A 116 4.37 10.78 9.81
C ASN A 116 4.36 10.80 8.27
N ILE A 117 3.58 9.92 7.63
CA ILE A 117 3.44 9.88 6.17
C ILE A 117 2.73 11.14 5.69
N VAL A 118 1.63 11.54 6.32
CA VAL A 118 0.89 12.75 5.95
C VAL A 118 1.73 14.02 6.18
N ASP A 119 2.53 14.05 7.23
CA ASP A 119 3.47 15.15 7.48
C ASP A 119 4.50 15.27 6.33
N GLN A 120 5.03 14.14 5.84
CA GLN A 120 5.95 14.16 4.69
C GLN A 120 5.23 14.56 3.40
N ILE A 121 3.98 14.11 3.18
CA ILE A 121 3.16 14.59 2.07
C ILE A 121 3.03 16.11 2.13
N ALA A 122 2.71 16.65 3.29
CA ALA A 122 2.55 18.10 3.47
C ALA A 122 3.82 18.91 3.21
N LYS A 123 4.99 18.39 3.62
CA LYS A 123 6.27 19.10 3.57
C LYS A 123 7.07 18.88 2.29
N ARG A 124 6.89 17.74 1.63
CA ARG A 124 7.79 17.26 0.57
C ARG A 124 7.11 17.04 -0.78
N SER A 125 5.79 17.23 -0.89
CA SER A 125 5.10 17.13 -2.18
C SER A 125 5.67 18.15 -3.17
N SER A 126 5.80 17.73 -4.42
CA SER A 126 6.02 18.66 -5.53
C SER A 126 4.84 19.64 -5.67
N ASN A 127 5.02 20.71 -6.40
CA ASN A 127 3.90 21.53 -6.83
C ASN A 127 2.92 20.71 -7.68
N TRP A 128 1.66 21.11 -7.70
CA TRP A 128 0.68 20.56 -8.59
C TRP A 128 1.02 20.87 -10.05
N VAL A 129 0.88 19.87 -10.91
CA VAL A 129 1.05 19.98 -12.35
C VAL A 129 -0.29 19.63 -13.00
N ASP A 130 -0.76 20.47 -13.91
CA ASP A 130 -2.00 20.20 -14.65
C ASP A 130 -1.81 18.97 -15.53
N LEU A 131 -2.81 18.08 -15.52
CA LEU A 131 -2.90 16.94 -16.42
C LEU A 131 -3.94 17.25 -17.48
N ASN A 132 -3.52 17.19 -18.74
CA ASN A 132 -4.47 17.20 -19.84
C ASN A 132 -5.00 15.79 -20.06
N ILE A 133 -6.22 15.52 -19.56
CA ILE A 133 -6.84 14.20 -19.66
C ILE A 133 -7.23 13.87 -21.10
N GLU A 134 -7.46 14.86 -21.96
CA GLU A 134 -7.78 14.66 -23.37
C GLU A 134 -6.61 14.01 -24.15
N ASP A 135 -5.38 14.23 -23.67
CA ASP A 135 -4.18 13.60 -24.23
C ASP A 135 -3.89 12.20 -23.63
N CYS A 136 -4.73 11.75 -22.68
CA CYS A 136 -4.55 10.45 -22.05
C CYS A 136 -5.23 9.35 -22.88
N GLU A 137 -4.43 8.44 -23.44
CA GLU A 137 -4.94 7.23 -24.08
C GLU A 137 -5.01 6.09 -23.07
N ILE A 138 -6.20 5.54 -22.84
CA ILE A 138 -6.36 4.31 -22.07
C ILE A 138 -6.09 3.14 -22.98
N LYS A 139 -4.99 2.41 -22.74
CA LYS A 139 -4.66 1.17 -23.44
C LYS A 139 -5.04 -0.01 -22.58
N GLU A 140 -5.91 -0.86 -23.07
CA GLU A 140 -6.20 -2.15 -22.49
C GLU A 140 -5.34 -3.19 -23.19
N GLY A 141 -4.64 -4.01 -22.40
CA GLY A 141 -3.81 -5.09 -22.91
C GLY A 141 -3.95 -6.33 -22.03
N GLN A 142 -3.98 -7.48 -22.65
CA GLN A 142 -3.91 -8.76 -21.95
C GLN A 142 -2.48 -9.28 -22.04
N HIS A 143 -1.88 -9.55 -20.88
CA HIS A 143 -0.57 -10.17 -20.80
C HIS A 143 -0.71 -11.56 -20.16
N ASN A 144 -0.36 -12.59 -20.93
CA ASN A 144 -0.26 -13.95 -20.42
C ASN A 144 1.17 -14.18 -19.93
N ALA A 145 1.36 -14.30 -18.63
CA ALA A 145 2.64 -14.67 -18.06
C ALA A 145 2.71 -16.19 -17.96
N GLU A 146 3.66 -16.78 -18.66
CA GLU A 146 4.02 -18.19 -18.46
C GLU A 146 5.03 -18.25 -17.31
N TRP A 147 4.67 -19.03 -16.29
CA TRP A 147 5.54 -19.28 -15.16
C TRP A 147 6.21 -20.63 -15.38
N ASP A 148 7.52 -20.62 -15.53
CA ASP A 148 8.32 -21.84 -15.50
C ASP A 148 8.37 -22.34 -14.04
N VAL A 149 7.35 -23.10 -13.65
CA VAL A 149 7.27 -23.70 -12.32
C VAL A 149 7.84 -25.10 -12.44
N ASP A 150 8.96 -25.36 -11.77
CA ASP A 150 9.42 -26.73 -11.57
C ASP A 150 8.42 -27.50 -10.69
N ALA A 151 7.46 -28.15 -11.36
CA ALA A 151 6.41 -28.90 -10.71
C ALA A 151 6.98 -30.03 -9.84
N ASN A 152 8.14 -30.60 -10.18
CA ASN A 152 8.78 -31.66 -9.41
C ASN A 152 9.35 -31.14 -8.11
N ALA A 153 10.03 -29.98 -8.13
CA ALA A 153 10.52 -29.31 -6.94
C ALA A 153 9.36 -28.97 -5.97
N TYR A 154 8.22 -28.57 -6.52
CA TYR A 154 7.03 -28.30 -5.72
C TYR A 154 6.46 -29.55 -5.06
N VAL A 155 6.39 -30.66 -5.80
CA VAL A 155 5.93 -31.97 -5.28
C VAL A 155 6.86 -32.50 -4.18
N GLU A 156 8.17 -32.39 -4.36
CA GLU A 156 9.14 -32.82 -3.33
C GLU A 156 9.03 -31.97 -2.07
N LYS A 157 8.89 -30.65 -2.21
CA LYS A 157 8.70 -29.74 -1.09
C LYS A 157 7.40 -30.04 -0.34
N LYS A 158 6.32 -30.33 -1.07
CA LYS A 158 5.04 -30.74 -0.47
C LYS A 158 5.20 -32.02 0.37
N LYS A 159 5.87 -33.06 -0.16
CA LYS A 159 6.14 -34.30 0.58
C LYS A 159 6.95 -34.07 1.85
N GLU A 160 7.94 -33.18 1.78
CA GLU A 160 8.74 -32.79 2.95
C GLU A 160 7.87 -32.13 4.04
N PHE A 161 6.98 -31.20 3.66
CA PHE A 161 6.05 -30.58 4.59
C PHE A 161 5.05 -31.57 5.18
N GLU A 162 4.49 -32.47 4.37
CA GLU A 162 3.58 -33.51 4.85
C GLU A 162 4.27 -34.46 5.85
N LYS A 163 5.55 -34.78 5.64
CA LYS A 163 6.35 -35.56 6.59
C LYS A 163 6.58 -34.80 7.90
N LYS A 164 6.94 -33.52 7.83
CA LYS A 164 7.11 -32.66 9.01
C LYS A 164 5.81 -32.53 9.80
N LEU A 165 4.68 -32.38 9.11
CA LEU A 165 3.37 -32.25 9.74
C LEU A 165 2.97 -33.52 10.55
N LYS A 166 3.37 -34.71 10.09
CA LYS A 166 3.08 -35.99 10.79
C LYS A 166 3.88 -36.18 12.08
N THR A 167 5.01 -35.50 12.20
CA THR A 167 5.93 -35.67 13.33
C THR A 167 5.96 -34.46 14.27
N GLU A 168 5.34 -33.35 13.84
CA GLU A 168 5.32 -32.11 14.60
C GLU A 168 4.24 -32.15 15.68
N THR A 169 4.60 -31.84 16.90
CA THR A 169 3.70 -31.78 18.05
C THR A 169 3.48 -30.36 18.56
N ASN A 170 4.24 -29.40 18.06
CA ASN A 170 4.08 -27.99 18.42
C ASN A 170 2.97 -27.37 17.58
N PHE A 171 1.93 -26.87 18.24
CA PHE A 171 0.76 -26.29 17.59
C PHE A 171 1.08 -25.09 16.70
N ASP A 172 2.00 -24.22 17.10
CA ASP A 172 2.38 -23.04 16.33
C ASP A 172 3.14 -23.41 15.05
N THR A 173 3.99 -24.43 15.13
CA THR A 173 4.70 -24.96 13.95
C THR A 173 3.73 -25.66 13.00
N VAL A 174 2.76 -26.42 13.51
CA VAL A 174 1.69 -27.04 12.70
C VAL A 174 0.88 -25.96 12.00
N LYS A 175 0.49 -24.90 12.68
CA LYS A 175 -0.25 -23.77 12.10
C LYS A 175 0.54 -23.12 10.96
N LEU A 176 1.83 -22.88 11.13
CA LEU A 176 2.71 -22.33 10.09
C LEU A 176 2.80 -23.25 8.86
N LEU A 177 2.86 -24.57 9.05
CA LEU A 177 2.94 -25.56 7.96
C LEU A 177 1.64 -25.71 7.18
N VAL A 178 0.50 -25.42 7.80
CA VAL A 178 -0.83 -25.53 7.16
C VAL A 178 -1.23 -24.23 6.46
N THR A 179 -0.75 -23.06 6.92
CA THR A 179 -1.14 -21.74 6.39
C THR A 179 -0.12 -21.15 5.42
N GLY A 180 1.05 -21.72 5.27
CA GLY A 180 2.10 -21.35 4.30
C GLY A 180 1.95 -22.13 3.04
#